data_4d48bcde475af1cfd29380786b246675
#
_entry.id   4d48bcde475af1cfd29380786b246675
#
_cell.length_a   1.000
_cell.length_b   1.000
_cell.length_c   1.000
_cell.angle_alpha   90.00
_cell.angle_beta   90.00
_cell.angle_gamma   90.00
#
_symmetry.space_group_name_H-M   'P 1'
#
loop_
_entity.id
_entity.type
_entity.pdbx_description
1 polymer ?
#
loop_
_entity_poly.entity_id
_entity_poly.type
_entity_poly.pdbx_seq_one_letter_code
_entity_poly.pdbx_strand_id
1 'polypeptide(L)'
;HSLCDNVLEPAFSRRFIRDNYAGQIGKGTHDGLDRLAAAMRHYFFSRKAADEAARKAAGLPPRPMNEWDYADGWVLKGDFSKFFYTLLHSYCYETARRALKWLKDPELIDFAEWLLWLIIDSTPDPGIPIGNQSSQLLALLYLDAFDHWLRDDRGLVYGRYMDDFYIIHSDKLLLRQIL
;
A
#
# COMPACT_ATOMS: atom_id res chain seq x y z
N HIS A 1 -3.46 -12.21 20.25
CA HIS A 1 -4.50 -12.28 19.20
C HIS A 1 -5.71 -11.37 19.53
N SER A 2 -6.37 -11.51 20.69
CA SER A 2 -7.59 -10.73 21.02
C SER A 2 -7.41 -9.22 20.90
N LEU A 3 -6.28 -8.64 21.34
CA LEU A 3 -5.99 -7.22 21.17
C LEU A 3 -5.85 -6.86 19.69
N CYS A 4 -5.09 -7.66 18.93
CA CYS A 4 -4.88 -7.39 17.51
C CYS A 4 -6.20 -7.41 16.73
N ASP A 5 -7.01 -8.46 16.92
CA ASP A 5 -8.23 -8.66 16.14
C ASP A 5 -9.36 -7.70 16.52
N ASN A 6 -9.47 -7.34 17.81
CA ASN A 6 -10.61 -6.54 18.29
C ASN A 6 -10.30 -5.04 18.45
N VAL A 7 -9.03 -4.65 18.50
CA VAL A 7 -8.63 -3.26 18.78
C VAL A 7 -7.72 -2.70 17.69
N LEU A 8 -6.56 -3.34 17.47
CA LEU A 8 -5.54 -2.78 16.58
C LEU A 8 -5.93 -2.87 15.10
N GLU A 9 -6.36 -4.05 14.64
CA GLU A 9 -6.73 -4.24 13.23
C GLU A 9 -7.91 -3.33 12.85
N PRO A 10 -9.03 -3.25 13.59
CA PRO A 10 -10.10 -2.32 13.26
C PRO A 10 -9.69 -0.84 13.28
N ALA A 11 -8.76 -0.43 14.15
CA ALA A 11 -8.29 0.94 14.20
C ALA A 11 -7.32 1.27 13.05
N PHE A 12 -6.42 0.36 12.71
CA PHE A 12 -5.35 0.58 11.73
C PHE A 12 -5.82 0.37 10.29
N SER A 13 -6.64 -0.67 10.03
CA SER A 13 -7.12 -1.02 8.69
C SER A 13 -7.93 0.08 8.02
N ARG A 14 -8.57 0.96 8.80
CA ARG A 14 -9.29 2.12 8.28
C ARG A 14 -8.41 3.14 7.57
N ARG A 15 -7.12 3.14 7.87
CA ARG A 15 -6.14 4.02 7.24
C ARG A 15 -5.59 3.41 5.96
N PHE A 16 -5.56 2.08 5.87
CA PHE A 16 -4.90 1.41 4.77
C PHE A 16 -5.61 1.63 3.45
N ILE A 17 -4.84 1.88 2.41
CA ILE A 17 -5.36 1.91 1.05
C ILE A 17 -5.98 0.55 0.68
N ARG A 18 -6.91 0.54 -0.30
CA ARG A 18 -7.55 -0.71 -0.76
C ARG A 18 -6.52 -1.72 -1.28
N ASP A 19 -5.47 -1.23 -1.94
CA ASP A 19 -4.46 -2.04 -2.59
C ASP A 19 -3.24 -2.34 -1.70
N ASN A 20 -3.43 -2.34 -0.37
CA ASN A 20 -2.58 -2.99 0.63
C ASN A 20 -3.21 -4.36 0.98
N TYR A 21 -2.51 -5.45 0.66
CA TYR A 21 -3.09 -6.81 0.64
C TYR A 21 -2.68 -7.69 1.81
N ALA A 22 -1.72 -7.27 2.62
CA ALA A 22 -1.19 -8.08 3.70
C ALA A 22 -1.93 -7.89 5.02
N GLY A 23 -1.98 -8.93 5.87
CA GLY A 23 -2.38 -8.85 7.27
C GLY A 23 -3.78 -8.34 7.56
N GLN A 24 -4.70 -8.37 6.61
CA GLN A 24 -6.08 -7.87 6.74
C GLN A 24 -7.09 -8.96 6.41
N ILE A 25 -8.21 -8.97 7.13
CA ILE A 25 -9.31 -9.91 6.88
C ILE A 25 -9.87 -9.72 5.45
N GLY A 26 -10.02 -10.81 4.73
CA GLY A 26 -10.56 -10.81 3.35
C GLY A 26 -9.57 -10.34 2.28
N LYS A 27 -8.30 -10.10 2.65
CA LYS A 27 -7.21 -9.80 1.73
C LYS A 27 -6.11 -10.85 1.80
N GLY A 28 -5.22 -10.87 0.84
CA GLY A 28 -4.10 -11.81 0.78
C GLY A 28 -3.46 -11.85 -0.60
N THR A 29 -2.58 -12.82 -0.81
CA THR A 29 -1.84 -12.97 -2.08
C THR A 29 -2.77 -13.12 -3.28
N HIS A 30 -3.87 -13.88 -3.14
CA HIS A 30 -4.83 -14.07 -4.25
C HIS A 30 -5.57 -12.75 -4.58
N ASP A 31 -6.07 -12.03 -3.57
CA ASP A 31 -6.69 -10.71 -3.78
C ASP A 31 -5.68 -9.74 -4.44
N GLY A 32 -4.41 -9.76 -4.01
CA GLY A 32 -3.35 -8.96 -4.62
C GLY A 32 -3.11 -9.29 -6.09
N LEU A 33 -3.06 -10.56 -6.46
CA LEU A 33 -2.89 -11.00 -7.85
C LEU A 33 -4.09 -10.63 -8.72
N ASP A 34 -5.31 -10.82 -8.22
CA ASP A 34 -6.53 -10.45 -8.94
C ASP A 34 -6.59 -8.93 -9.17
N ARG A 35 -6.21 -8.14 -8.16
CA ARG A 35 -6.14 -6.69 -8.23
C ARG A 35 -5.04 -6.22 -9.20
N LEU A 36 -3.87 -6.84 -9.17
CA LEU A 36 -2.81 -6.55 -10.14
C LEU A 36 -3.29 -6.82 -11.57
N ALA A 37 -3.90 -7.98 -11.82
CA ALA A 37 -4.46 -8.31 -13.13
C ALA A 37 -5.56 -7.32 -13.56
N ALA A 38 -6.42 -6.88 -12.62
CA ALA A 38 -7.41 -5.84 -12.88
C ALA A 38 -6.76 -4.48 -13.18
N ALA A 39 -5.71 -4.10 -12.46
CA ALA A 39 -4.96 -2.87 -12.69
C ALA A 39 -4.29 -2.86 -14.08
N MET A 40 -3.67 -3.97 -14.49
CA MET A 40 -3.09 -4.10 -15.83
C MET A 40 -4.16 -4.01 -16.94
N ARG A 41 -5.31 -4.66 -16.76
CA ARG A 41 -6.44 -4.53 -17.69
C ARG A 41 -6.94 -3.08 -17.74
N HIS A 42 -7.12 -2.44 -16.60
CA HIS A 42 -7.56 -1.04 -16.54
C HIS A 42 -6.56 -0.11 -17.24
N TYR A 43 -5.27 -0.31 -17.01
CA TYR A 43 -4.21 0.44 -17.68
C TYR A 43 -4.31 0.32 -19.22
N PHE A 44 -4.47 -0.90 -19.74
CA PHE A 44 -4.64 -1.15 -21.17
C PHE A 44 -5.88 -0.45 -21.74
N PHE A 45 -7.04 -0.68 -21.13
CA PHE A 45 -8.31 -0.17 -21.66
C PHE A 45 -8.45 1.35 -21.51
N SER A 46 -7.90 1.97 -20.49
CA SER A 46 -7.90 3.43 -20.36
C SER A 46 -7.05 4.11 -21.43
N ARG A 47 -5.88 3.57 -21.75
CA ARG A 47 -5.04 4.06 -22.85
C ARG A 47 -5.72 3.89 -24.20
N LYS A 48 -6.33 2.73 -24.43
CA LYS A 48 -7.08 2.47 -25.65
C LYS A 48 -8.24 3.46 -25.82
N ALA A 49 -9.04 3.66 -24.78
CA ALA A 49 -10.17 4.62 -24.80
C ALA A 49 -9.69 6.06 -25.06
N ALA A 50 -8.57 6.47 -24.47
CA ALA A 50 -8.00 7.79 -24.70
C ALA A 50 -7.51 7.97 -26.15
N ASP A 51 -6.82 6.98 -26.72
CA ASP A 51 -6.40 7.02 -28.14
C ASP A 51 -7.63 7.05 -29.09
N GLU A 52 -8.62 6.19 -28.85
CA GLU A 52 -9.85 6.17 -29.65
C GLU A 52 -10.60 7.53 -29.61
N ALA A 53 -10.69 8.16 -28.44
CA ALA A 53 -11.30 9.48 -28.29
C ALA A 53 -10.50 10.56 -29.05
N ALA A 54 -9.16 10.56 -28.93
CA ALA A 54 -8.29 11.52 -29.62
C ALA A 54 -8.38 11.35 -31.15
N ARG A 55 -8.34 10.11 -31.64
CA ARG A 55 -8.45 9.82 -33.09
C ARG A 55 -9.83 10.23 -33.64
N LYS A 56 -10.90 9.95 -32.89
CA LYS A 56 -12.25 10.38 -33.27
C LYS A 56 -12.36 11.90 -33.36
N ALA A 57 -11.79 12.62 -32.39
CA ALA A 57 -11.75 14.09 -32.43
C ALA A 57 -10.95 14.65 -33.62
N ALA A 58 -9.92 13.94 -34.05
CA ALA A 58 -9.09 14.28 -35.22
C ALA A 58 -9.70 13.80 -36.56
N GLY A 59 -10.87 13.15 -36.57
CA GLY A 59 -11.47 12.58 -37.79
C GLY A 59 -10.72 11.36 -38.35
N LEU A 60 -9.89 10.71 -37.55
CA LEU A 60 -9.10 9.55 -37.97
C LEU A 60 -9.87 8.23 -37.66
N PRO A 61 -9.67 7.17 -38.45
CA PRO A 61 -10.25 5.86 -38.19
C PRO A 61 -9.64 5.25 -36.92
N PRO A 62 -10.31 4.26 -36.28
CA PRO A 62 -9.76 3.50 -35.16
C PRO A 62 -8.39 2.90 -35.53
N ARG A 63 -7.47 2.80 -34.55
CA ARG A 63 -6.15 2.20 -34.75
C ARG A 63 -6.30 0.70 -35.07
N PRO A 64 -5.65 0.18 -36.12
CA PRO A 64 -5.65 -1.24 -36.43
C PRO A 64 -5.05 -2.06 -35.28
N MET A 65 -5.55 -3.28 -35.07
CA MET A 65 -5.15 -4.13 -33.95
C MET A 65 -3.64 -4.47 -33.95
N ASN A 66 -3.04 -4.61 -35.11
CA ASN A 66 -1.62 -4.88 -35.28
C ASN A 66 -0.71 -3.67 -34.91
N GLU A 67 -1.30 -2.50 -34.74
CA GLU A 67 -0.60 -1.28 -34.31
C GLU A 67 -0.87 -0.91 -32.83
N TRP A 68 -1.56 -1.78 -32.09
CA TRP A 68 -1.88 -1.51 -30.68
C TRP A 68 -0.62 -1.58 -29.81
N ASP A 69 -0.34 -0.50 -29.11
CA ASP A 69 0.74 -0.33 -28.13
C ASP A 69 0.21 -0.02 -26.71
N TYR A 70 -1.09 -0.26 -26.47
CA TYR A 70 -1.74 0.10 -25.22
C TYR A 70 -1.24 -0.69 -24.00
N ALA A 71 -0.64 -1.87 -24.25
CA ALA A 71 0.00 -2.66 -23.22
C ALA A 71 1.43 -2.20 -22.90
N ASP A 72 1.99 -1.30 -23.71
CA ASP A 72 3.34 -0.81 -23.50
C ASP A 72 3.43 0.04 -22.25
N GLY A 73 4.38 -0.31 -21.38
CA GLY A 73 4.59 0.33 -20.11
C GLY A 73 5.63 -0.39 -19.30
N TRP A 74 5.77 0.05 -18.04
CA TRP A 74 6.77 -0.46 -17.13
C TRP A 74 6.11 -0.83 -15.81
N VAL A 75 6.55 -1.93 -15.24
CA VAL A 75 6.23 -2.31 -13.86
C VAL A 75 7.51 -2.15 -13.04
N LEU A 76 7.47 -1.25 -12.05
CA LEU A 76 8.47 -1.19 -11.02
C LEU A 76 8.06 -2.16 -9.92
N LYS A 77 8.89 -3.13 -9.60
CA LYS A 77 8.79 -3.94 -8.39
C LYS A 77 9.85 -3.47 -7.42
N GLY A 78 9.46 -3.17 -6.20
CA GLY A 78 10.34 -2.76 -5.12
C GLY A 78 10.12 -3.61 -3.87
N ASP A 79 11.14 -3.62 -3.01
CA ASP A 79 11.17 -4.30 -1.72
C ASP A 79 11.92 -3.43 -0.71
N PHE A 80 11.38 -3.29 0.51
CA PHE A 80 12.06 -2.55 1.58
C PHE A 80 13.04 -3.49 2.30
N SER A 81 14.33 -3.36 1.98
CA SER A 81 15.38 -4.21 2.54
C SER A 81 15.41 -4.18 4.07
N LYS A 82 15.42 -5.36 4.69
CA LYS A 82 15.45 -5.54 6.16
C LYS A 82 14.34 -4.78 6.88
N PHE A 83 13.16 -4.70 6.27
CA PHE A 83 12.07 -3.82 6.66
C PHE A 83 11.83 -3.77 8.17
N PHE A 84 11.54 -4.89 8.83
CA PHE A 84 11.26 -4.94 10.28
C PHE A 84 12.42 -4.47 11.16
N TYR A 85 13.65 -4.56 10.68
CA TYR A 85 14.86 -4.16 11.41
C TYR A 85 15.19 -2.67 11.26
N THR A 86 14.52 -1.96 10.35
CA THR A 86 14.79 -0.56 10.03
C THR A 86 13.69 0.39 10.47
N LEU A 87 12.59 -0.14 11.04
CA LEU A 87 11.48 0.68 11.52
C LEU A 87 11.88 1.48 12.76
N LEU A 88 11.75 2.80 12.70
CA LEU A 88 12.03 3.70 13.82
C LEU A 88 10.91 3.63 14.86
N HIS A 89 11.25 3.40 16.11
CA HIS A 89 10.29 3.33 17.21
C HIS A 89 9.44 4.60 17.31
N SER A 90 10.08 5.77 17.24
CA SER A 90 9.39 7.06 17.31
C SER A 90 8.28 7.19 16.26
N TYR A 91 8.53 6.75 15.03
CA TYR A 91 7.54 6.81 13.96
C TYR A 91 6.45 5.73 14.12
N CYS A 92 6.82 4.54 14.60
CA CYS A 92 5.83 3.50 14.97
C CYS A 92 4.84 4.03 16.01
N TYR A 93 5.33 4.69 17.08
CA TYR A 93 4.48 5.30 18.11
C TYR A 93 3.57 6.37 17.54
N GLU A 94 4.14 7.30 16.76
CA GLU A 94 3.39 8.42 16.21
C GLU A 94 2.23 7.94 15.32
N THR A 95 2.52 7.00 14.41
CA THR A 95 1.51 6.47 13.49
C THR A 95 0.45 5.65 14.22
N ALA A 96 0.85 4.81 15.18
CA ALA A 96 -0.08 4.03 16.01
C ALA A 96 -1.00 4.94 16.84
N ARG A 97 -0.45 5.94 17.53
CA ARG A 97 -1.23 6.90 18.31
C ARG A 97 -2.25 7.66 17.46
N ARG A 98 -1.89 8.06 16.25
CA ARG A 98 -2.82 8.70 15.31
C ARG A 98 -3.96 7.78 14.91
N ALA A 99 -3.67 6.50 14.68
CA ALA A 99 -4.69 5.53 14.29
C ALA A 99 -5.61 5.16 15.47
N LEU A 100 -5.06 4.99 16.68
CA LEU A 100 -5.82 4.66 17.88
C LEU A 100 -6.81 5.75 18.31
N LYS A 101 -6.61 7.02 17.94
CA LYS A 101 -7.58 8.10 18.19
C LYS A 101 -8.97 7.85 17.62
N TRP A 102 -9.10 6.90 16.71
CA TRP A 102 -10.40 6.46 16.21
C TRP A 102 -11.22 5.70 17.29
N LEU A 103 -10.56 5.02 18.20
CA LEU A 103 -11.19 4.42 19.38
C LEU A 103 -11.66 5.56 20.27
N LYS A 104 -12.94 5.59 20.60
CA LYS A 104 -13.52 6.69 21.39
C LYS A 104 -13.35 6.53 22.88
N ASP A 105 -12.87 5.37 23.32
CA ASP A 105 -12.67 5.01 24.73
C ASP A 105 -11.22 5.37 25.15
N PRO A 106 -11.03 6.37 26.03
CA PRO A 106 -9.71 6.79 26.47
C PRO A 106 -8.92 5.69 27.20
N GLU A 107 -9.60 4.90 28.04
CA GLU A 107 -8.94 3.83 28.82
C GLU A 107 -8.41 2.73 27.88
N LEU A 108 -9.19 2.41 26.84
CA LEU A 108 -8.78 1.45 25.81
C LEU A 108 -7.61 1.99 24.95
N ILE A 109 -7.61 3.28 24.64
CA ILE A 109 -6.50 3.94 23.92
C ILE A 109 -5.23 3.87 24.75
N ASP A 110 -5.28 4.29 26.02
CA ASP A 110 -4.12 4.29 26.93
C ASP A 110 -3.56 2.88 27.11
N PHE A 111 -4.42 1.89 27.28
CA PHE A 111 -4.02 0.49 27.39
C PHE A 111 -3.37 -0.03 26.09
N ALA A 112 -3.95 0.28 24.93
CA ALA A 112 -3.40 -0.14 23.63
C ALA A 112 -2.05 0.54 23.35
N GLU A 113 -1.91 1.85 23.65
CA GLU A 113 -0.65 2.59 23.54
C GLU A 113 0.43 1.98 24.45
N TRP A 114 0.11 1.73 25.72
CA TRP A 114 1.05 1.11 26.66
C TRP A 114 1.53 -0.27 26.20
N LEU A 115 0.61 -1.10 25.71
CA LEU A 115 0.96 -2.45 25.27
C LEU A 115 1.79 -2.44 23.97
N LEU A 116 1.47 -1.53 23.03
CA LEU A 116 2.28 -1.33 21.82
C LEU A 116 3.68 -0.83 22.17
N TRP A 117 3.80 0.07 23.15
CA TRP A 117 5.08 0.53 23.65
C TRP A 117 5.95 -0.63 24.16
N LEU A 118 5.39 -1.53 25.00
CA LEU A 118 6.10 -2.72 25.47
C LEU A 118 6.57 -3.63 24.33
N ILE A 119 5.75 -3.78 23.27
CA ILE A 119 6.09 -4.60 22.11
C ILE A 119 7.21 -3.95 21.30
N ILE A 120 7.10 -2.67 21.00
CA ILE A 120 8.09 -1.93 20.21
C ILE A 120 9.44 -1.92 20.94
N ASP A 121 9.46 -1.57 22.22
CA ASP A 121 10.68 -1.47 23.03
C ASP A 121 11.29 -2.84 23.43
N SER A 122 10.66 -3.94 23.06
CA SER A 122 11.24 -5.27 23.27
C SER A 122 12.43 -5.57 22.34
N THR A 123 12.68 -4.70 21.36
CA THR A 123 13.83 -4.78 20.43
C THR A 123 14.61 -3.47 20.46
N PRO A 124 15.90 -3.46 20.06
CA PRO A 124 16.65 -2.21 19.88
C PRO A 124 16.05 -1.31 18.79
N ASP A 125 16.16 0.01 18.96
CA ASP A 125 15.83 1.00 17.93
C ASP A 125 17.03 1.20 16.97
N PRO A 126 16.90 1.09 15.66
CA PRO A 126 15.69 0.75 14.92
C PRO A 126 15.37 -0.75 14.95
N GLY A 127 14.09 -1.07 14.83
CA GLY A 127 13.58 -2.42 14.65
C GLY A 127 12.36 -2.74 15.52
N ILE A 128 11.53 -3.66 15.06
CA ILE A 128 10.40 -4.20 15.83
C ILE A 128 10.43 -5.74 15.79
N PRO A 129 9.82 -6.43 16.79
CA PRO A 129 9.89 -7.88 16.87
C PRO A 129 9.25 -8.55 15.65
N ILE A 130 9.89 -9.62 15.15
CA ILE A 130 9.36 -10.42 14.05
C ILE A 130 8.51 -11.56 14.59
N GLY A 131 7.43 -11.91 13.85
CA GLY A 131 6.56 -13.05 14.18
C GLY A 131 5.34 -12.72 15.01
N ASN A 132 5.20 -11.48 15.47
CA ASN A 132 4.01 -11.01 16.18
C ASN A 132 3.01 -10.37 15.22
N GLN A 133 1.73 -10.65 15.39
CA GLN A 133 0.65 -10.03 14.60
C GLN A 133 0.62 -8.50 14.78
N SER A 134 0.84 -8.01 16.00
CA SER A 134 0.94 -6.57 16.29
C SER A 134 2.06 -5.89 15.52
N SER A 135 3.23 -6.53 15.39
CA SER A 135 4.34 -6.00 14.59
C SER A 135 4.00 -5.95 13.11
N GLN A 136 3.28 -6.94 12.59
CA GLN A 136 2.80 -6.89 11.20
C GLN A 136 1.86 -5.71 10.97
N LEU A 137 0.90 -5.48 11.88
CA LEU A 137 -0.02 -4.34 11.78
C LEU A 137 0.71 -3.00 11.89
N LEU A 138 1.71 -2.88 12.78
CA LEU A 138 2.56 -1.69 12.89
C LEU A 138 3.37 -1.46 11.61
N ALA A 139 3.95 -2.50 11.03
CA ALA A 139 4.71 -2.42 9.79
C ALA A 139 3.84 -1.97 8.61
N LEU A 140 2.58 -2.45 8.53
CA LEU A 140 1.62 -1.97 7.55
C LEU A 140 1.30 -0.49 7.74
N LEU A 141 1.10 -0.07 8.98
CA LEU A 141 0.78 1.31 9.34
C LEU A 141 1.96 2.27 9.12
N TYR A 142 3.20 1.78 9.31
CA TYR A 142 4.41 2.56 9.08
C TYR A 142 4.49 3.10 7.65
N LEU A 143 4.08 2.32 6.66
CA LEU A 143 4.10 2.70 5.24
C LEU A 143 2.79 3.36 4.76
N ASP A 144 1.82 3.59 5.64
CA ASP A 144 0.52 4.19 5.29
C ASP A 144 0.67 5.54 4.55
N ALA A 145 1.54 6.42 5.03
CA ALA A 145 1.80 7.70 4.38
C ALA A 145 2.43 7.55 2.98
N PHE A 146 3.33 6.58 2.81
CA PHE A 146 3.93 6.25 1.53
C PHE A 146 2.88 5.68 0.54
N ASP A 147 2.00 4.81 1.02
CA ASP A 147 0.91 4.24 0.23
C ASP A 147 -0.02 5.34 -0.31
N HIS A 148 -0.44 6.26 0.55
CA HIS A 148 -1.29 7.40 0.17
C HIS A 148 -0.57 8.37 -0.76
N TRP A 149 0.71 8.66 -0.51
CA TRP A 149 1.49 9.51 -1.39
C TRP A 149 1.57 8.96 -2.81
N LEU A 150 1.85 7.66 -2.98
CA LEU A 150 1.92 7.06 -4.32
C LEU A 150 0.54 7.01 -5.00
N ARG A 151 -0.49 6.59 -4.27
CA ARG A 151 -1.80 6.37 -4.86
C ARG A 151 -2.62 7.64 -5.01
N ASP A 152 -2.73 8.43 -3.93
CA ASP A 152 -3.66 9.54 -3.85
C ASP A 152 -3.03 10.85 -4.36
N ASP A 153 -1.80 11.16 -3.94
CA ASP A 153 -1.13 12.40 -4.32
C ASP A 153 -0.51 12.33 -5.72
N ARG A 154 0.07 11.16 -6.08
CA ARG A 154 0.70 10.95 -7.39
C ARG A 154 -0.22 10.30 -8.41
N GLY A 155 -1.35 9.73 -7.99
CA GLY A 155 -2.32 9.08 -8.87
C GLY A 155 -1.77 7.84 -9.59
N LEU A 156 -0.78 7.16 -8.98
CA LEU A 156 -0.12 6.02 -9.60
C LEU A 156 -0.92 4.72 -9.39
N VAL A 157 -0.83 3.82 -10.36
CA VAL A 157 -1.31 2.45 -10.21
C VAL A 157 -0.32 1.71 -9.32
N TYR A 158 -0.68 1.51 -8.07
CA TYR A 158 0.17 1.03 -7.00
C TYR A 158 -0.53 -0.03 -6.17
N GLY A 159 0.24 -1.01 -5.68
CA GLY A 159 -0.22 -1.97 -4.70
C GLY A 159 0.94 -2.58 -3.92
N ARG A 160 0.65 -3.02 -2.69
CA ARG A 160 1.66 -3.49 -1.74
C ARG A 160 1.22 -4.75 -1.00
N TYR A 161 2.17 -5.65 -0.78
CA TYR A 161 2.06 -6.79 0.12
C TYR A 161 3.24 -6.76 1.10
N MET A 162 3.04 -6.31 2.33
CA MET A 162 4.07 -6.03 3.33
C MET A 162 5.11 -5.04 2.82
N ASP A 163 6.34 -5.51 2.65
CA ASP A 163 7.51 -4.80 2.12
C ASP A 163 7.62 -4.85 0.59
N ASP A 164 6.97 -5.82 -0.05
CA ASP A 164 6.90 -5.93 -1.51
C ASP A 164 5.84 -4.98 -2.09
N PHE A 165 6.19 -4.19 -3.11
CA PHE A 165 5.23 -3.32 -3.80
C PHE A 165 5.44 -3.31 -5.30
N TYR A 166 4.41 -2.87 -6.04
CA TYR A 166 4.50 -2.61 -7.46
C TYR A 166 3.92 -1.25 -7.83
N ILE A 167 4.47 -0.65 -8.89
CA ILE A 167 3.94 0.56 -9.53
C ILE A 167 3.89 0.31 -11.03
N ILE A 168 2.79 0.66 -11.69
CA ILE A 168 2.62 0.54 -13.15
C ILE A 168 2.54 1.96 -13.73
N HIS A 169 3.40 2.25 -14.73
CA HIS A 169 3.37 3.53 -15.43
C HIS A 169 3.95 3.41 -16.84
N SER A 170 3.51 4.29 -17.75
CA SER A 170 4.04 4.36 -19.12
C SER A 170 5.44 4.99 -19.20
N ASP A 171 5.77 5.89 -18.27
CA ASP A 171 7.04 6.60 -18.23
C ASP A 171 8.03 5.92 -17.27
N LYS A 172 9.10 5.37 -17.82
CA LYS A 172 10.19 4.74 -17.09
C LYS A 172 11.01 5.72 -16.26
N LEU A 173 11.14 6.97 -16.72
CA LEU A 173 11.92 7.97 -16.01
C LEU A 173 11.22 8.38 -14.72
N LEU A 174 9.89 8.54 -14.77
CA LEU A 174 9.09 8.79 -13.58
C LEU A 174 9.24 7.67 -12.54
N LEU A 175 9.19 6.41 -12.97
CA LEU A 175 9.39 5.28 -12.05
C LEU A 175 10.78 5.27 -11.40
N ARG A 176 11.82 5.72 -12.14
CA ARG A 176 13.18 5.84 -11.58
C ARG A 176 13.35 6.99 -10.59
N GLN A 177 12.50 8.01 -10.65
CA GLN A 177 12.53 9.15 -9.72
C GLN A 177 11.82 8.85 -8.39
N ILE A 178 11.02 7.79 -8.33
CA ILE A 178 10.33 7.34 -7.12
C ILE A 178 11.29 6.54 -6.21
N LEU A 179 12.31 5.91 -6.78
CA LEU A 179 13.34 5.15 -6.06
C LEU A 179 14.42 6.07 -5.52
#